data_4bb6abbe9b8747abf9f03b5b0410048d
#
_entry.id   4bb6abbe9b8747abf9f03b5b0410048d
#
_cell.length_a   1.000
_cell.length_b   1.000
_cell.length_c   1.000
_cell.angle_alpha   90.00
_cell.angle_beta   90.00
_cell.angle_gamma   90.00
#
_symmetry.space_group_name_H-M   'P 1'
#
loop_
_entity.id
_entity.type
_entity.pdbx_description
1 polymer ?
#
loop_
_entity_poly.entity_id
_entity_poly.type
_entity_poly.pdbx_seq_one_letter_code
_entity_poly.pdbx_strand_id
1 'polypeptide(L)'
;MNILLIVLVLILLWRISMGMKRGVVREIIAFVNLVFVALVLGLLSMTIHMYHAENYIGIALFVVAIVIVSVIYSILKIVFFSAKVISKLPVVSSADKLLGLVIGVAETLIIYWVMCCIFMYVDLGVLEEQLMLMIRENPILTGLYKYNLLGVLLDALKAKLH
;
A
#
# COMPACT_ATOMS: atom_id res chain seq x y z
N MET A 1 17.46 15.54 -11.75
CA MET A 1 17.41 14.77 -10.47
C MET A 1 15.94 14.43 -10.23
N ASN A 2 15.57 13.14 -10.11
CA ASN A 2 14.16 12.74 -10.01
C ASN A 2 13.70 12.87 -8.56
N ILE A 3 12.84 13.87 -8.28
CA ILE A 3 12.35 14.18 -6.92
C ILE A 3 11.57 13.01 -6.35
N LEU A 4 10.79 12.31 -7.18
CA LEU A 4 10.01 11.16 -6.77
C LEU A 4 10.91 10.02 -6.26
N LEU A 5 12.03 9.76 -6.94
CA LEU A 5 13.01 8.77 -6.50
C LEU A 5 13.63 9.15 -5.15
N ILE A 6 13.96 10.44 -4.95
CA ILE A 6 14.52 10.92 -3.68
C ILE A 6 13.52 10.69 -2.54
N VAL A 7 12.27 11.08 -2.73
CA VAL A 7 11.21 10.88 -1.74
C VAL A 7 11.04 9.39 -1.42
N LEU A 8 11.03 8.53 -2.45
CA LEU A 8 10.92 7.09 -2.27
C LEU A 8 12.09 6.52 -1.45
N VAL A 9 13.32 6.95 -1.75
CA VAL A 9 14.51 6.54 -1.00
C VAL A 9 14.46 7.02 0.46
N LEU A 10 14.00 8.23 0.72
CA LEU A 10 13.82 8.74 2.07
C LEU A 10 12.78 7.93 2.86
N ILE A 11 11.65 7.60 2.24
CA ILE A 11 10.62 6.72 2.82
C ILE A 11 11.23 5.34 3.11
N LEU A 12 11.99 4.77 2.17
CA LEU A 12 12.65 3.49 2.32
C LEU A 12 13.58 3.47 3.53
N LEU A 13 14.47 4.44 3.64
CA LEU A 13 15.43 4.56 4.76
C LEU A 13 14.71 4.71 6.09
N TRP A 14 13.66 5.53 6.12
CA TRP A 14 12.84 5.73 7.31
C TRP A 14 12.14 4.43 7.74
N ARG A 15 11.51 3.70 6.79
CA ARG A 15 10.82 2.42 7.07
C ARG A 15 11.78 1.33 7.51
N ILE A 16 12.94 1.18 6.86
CA ILE A 16 13.99 0.24 7.28
C ILE A 16 14.46 0.56 8.71
N SER A 17 14.75 1.83 9.00
CA SER A 17 15.18 2.25 10.34
C SER A 17 14.13 1.93 11.41
N MET A 18 12.86 2.14 11.10
CA MET A 18 11.74 1.80 11.99
C MET A 18 11.61 0.29 12.19
N GLY A 19 11.68 -0.50 11.09
CA GLY A 19 11.56 -1.96 11.13
C GLY A 19 12.63 -2.60 12.00
N MET A 20 13.88 -2.15 11.89
CA MET A 20 14.98 -2.63 12.73
C MET A 20 14.83 -2.29 14.23
N LYS A 21 14.14 -1.20 14.56
CA LYS A 21 13.95 -0.75 15.96
C LYS A 21 12.75 -1.39 16.64
N ARG A 22 11.68 -1.69 15.89
CA ARG A 22 10.38 -2.11 16.47
C ARG A 22 10.26 -3.61 16.71
N GLY A 23 11.07 -4.41 16.05
CA GLY A 23 10.98 -5.86 16.06
C GLY A 23 9.87 -6.40 15.13
N VAL A 24 10.03 -7.66 14.69
CA VAL A 24 9.22 -8.31 13.65
C VAL A 24 7.73 -8.26 13.91
N VAL A 25 7.29 -8.57 15.13
CA VAL A 25 5.85 -8.67 15.43
C VAL A 25 5.12 -7.34 15.18
N ARG A 26 5.72 -6.24 15.64
CA ARG A 26 5.11 -4.90 15.44
C ARG A 26 5.12 -4.48 13.99
N GLU A 27 6.17 -4.87 13.26
CA GLU A 27 6.29 -4.53 11.85
C GLU A 27 5.34 -5.36 10.99
N ILE A 28 5.10 -6.64 11.30
CA ILE A 28 4.05 -7.44 10.64
C ILE A 28 2.67 -6.79 10.85
N ILE A 29 2.39 -6.30 12.04
CA ILE A 29 1.13 -5.59 12.33
C ILE A 29 1.01 -4.33 11.46
N ALA A 30 2.09 -3.54 11.38
CA ALA A 30 2.13 -2.32 10.58
C ALA A 30 1.97 -2.64 9.09
N PHE A 31 2.63 -3.69 8.59
CA PHE A 31 2.54 -4.18 7.22
C PHE A 31 1.12 -4.61 6.85
N VAL A 32 0.47 -5.42 7.68
CA VAL A 32 -0.91 -5.85 7.44
C VAL A 32 -1.86 -4.66 7.41
N ASN A 33 -1.71 -3.71 8.35
CA ASN A 33 -2.50 -2.47 8.32
C ASN A 33 -2.25 -1.65 7.05
N LEU A 34 -1.01 -1.58 6.58
CA LEU A 34 -0.66 -0.85 5.36
C LEU A 34 -1.27 -1.50 4.12
N VAL A 35 -1.16 -2.84 3.98
CA VAL A 35 -1.80 -3.60 2.87
C VAL A 35 -3.30 -3.31 2.86
N PHE A 36 -3.90 -3.28 4.02
CA PHE A 36 -5.29 -3.01 4.19
C PHE A 36 -5.70 -1.59 3.74
N VAL A 37 -4.99 -0.56 4.22
CA VAL A 37 -5.19 0.82 3.79
C VAL A 37 -4.95 0.95 2.27
N ALA A 38 -3.94 0.25 1.73
CA ALA A 38 -3.65 0.22 0.30
C ALA A 38 -4.83 -0.30 -0.53
N LEU A 39 -5.46 -1.39 -0.09
CA LEU A 39 -6.64 -1.94 -0.76
C LEU A 39 -7.82 -0.97 -0.72
N VAL A 40 -8.07 -0.33 0.43
CA VAL A 40 -9.14 0.67 0.56
C VAL A 40 -8.91 1.86 -0.35
N LEU A 41 -7.70 2.43 -0.35
CA LEU A 41 -7.37 3.57 -1.20
C LEU A 41 -7.42 3.20 -2.68
N GLY A 42 -6.96 2.00 -3.06
CA GLY A 42 -7.07 1.51 -4.44
C GLY A 42 -8.52 1.37 -4.89
N LEU A 43 -9.38 0.75 -4.07
CA LEU A 43 -10.80 0.62 -4.36
C LEU A 43 -11.52 1.97 -4.39
N LEU A 44 -11.16 2.90 -3.50
CA LEU A 44 -11.70 4.25 -3.50
C LEU A 44 -11.34 4.99 -4.79
N SER A 45 -10.08 4.93 -5.21
CA SER A 45 -9.60 5.54 -6.45
C SER A 45 -10.37 5.01 -7.67
N MET A 46 -10.54 3.67 -7.74
CA MET A 46 -11.32 3.01 -8.78
C MET A 46 -12.78 3.45 -8.77
N THR A 47 -13.40 3.58 -7.58
CA THR A 47 -14.79 4.02 -7.43
C THR A 47 -15.00 5.46 -7.91
N ILE A 48 -14.07 6.37 -7.60
CA ILE A 48 -14.11 7.75 -8.07
C ILE A 48 -14.08 7.77 -9.61
N HIS A 49 -13.21 6.97 -10.22
CA HIS A 49 -13.15 6.86 -11.67
C HIS A 49 -14.45 6.34 -12.29
N MET A 50 -15.08 5.32 -11.68
CA MET A 50 -16.34 4.74 -12.15
C MET A 50 -17.55 5.68 -11.92
N TYR A 51 -17.54 6.50 -10.88
CA TYR A 51 -18.59 7.48 -10.60
C TYR A 51 -18.64 8.56 -11.67
N HIS A 52 -17.51 9.03 -12.17
CA HIS A 52 -17.46 9.96 -13.31
C HIS A 52 -18.03 9.35 -14.61
N ALA A 53 -18.06 8.03 -14.71
CA ALA A 53 -18.70 7.27 -15.81
C ALA A 53 -20.20 6.97 -15.58
N GLU A 54 -20.85 7.64 -14.59
CA GLU A 54 -22.27 7.43 -14.21
C GLU A 54 -22.62 5.99 -13.81
N ASN A 55 -21.68 5.25 -13.27
CA ASN A 55 -21.86 3.84 -12.95
C ASN A 55 -22.05 3.61 -11.44
N TYR A 56 -23.29 3.38 -10.99
CA TYR A 56 -23.66 3.13 -9.58
C TYR A 56 -23.02 1.86 -8.99
N ILE A 57 -22.53 0.94 -9.83
CA ILE A 57 -21.85 -0.29 -9.39
C ILE A 57 -20.59 0.05 -8.59
N GLY A 58 -19.87 1.12 -8.97
CA GLY A 58 -18.68 1.58 -8.24
C GLY A 58 -18.99 1.94 -6.78
N ILE A 59 -20.12 2.60 -6.51
CA ILE A 59 -20.53 2.98 -5.15
C ILE A 59 -20.86 1.74 -4.33
N ALA A 60 -21.60 0.78 -4.90
CA ALA A 60 -21.93 -0.46 -4.21
C ALA A 60 -20.67 -1.25 -3.83
N LEU A 61 -19.71 -1.37 -4.75
CA LEU A 61 -18.41 -2.00 -4.49
C LEU A 61 -17.61 -1.33 -3.40
N PHE A 62 -17.61 0.00 -3.37
CA PHE A 62 -16.93 0.76 -2.32
C PHE A 62 -17.53 0.48 -0.94
N VAL A 63 -18.86 0.44 -0.83
CA VAL A 63 -19.55 0.10 0.42
C VAL A 63 -19.21 -1.32 0.86
N VAL A 64 -19.24 -2.30 -0.07
CA VAL A 64 -18.86 -3.69 0.21
C VAL A 64 -17.40 -3.78 0.65
N ALA A 65 -16.50 -3.06 -0.02
CA ALA A 65 -15.10 -3.00 0.36
C ALA A 65 -14.91 -2.47 1.79
N ILE A 66 -15.58 -1.37 2.16
CA ILE A 66 -15.52 -0.83 3.53
C ILE A 66 -16.00 -1.86 4.56
N VAL A 67 -17.08 -2.59 4.28
CA VAL A 67 -17.59 -3.62 5.19
C VAL A 67 -16.57 -4.75 5.36
N ILE A 68 -16.04 -5.30 4.26
CA ILE A 68 -15.00 -6.35 4.29
C ILE A 68 -13.80 -5.87 5.10
N VAL A 69 -13.38 -4.65 4.82
CA VAL A 69 -12.29 -3.96 5.51
C VAL A 69 -12.54 -3.88 7.01
N SER A 70 -13.70 -3.45 7.43
CA SER A 70 -14.04 -3.31 8.84
C SER A 70 -14.05 -4.66 9.57
N VAL A 71 -14.53 -5.72 8.91
CA VAL A 71 -14.54 -7.08 9.45
C VAL A 71 -13.13 -7.62 9.62
N ILE A 72 -12.28 -7.50 8.57
CA ILE A 72 -10.89 -7.95 8.63
C ILE A 72 -10.12 -7.16 9.72
N TYR A 73 -10.30 -5.84 9.79
CA TYR A 73 -9.68 -5.02 10.84
C TYR A 73 -10.08 -5.47 12.24
N SER A 74 -11.36 -5.81 12.44
CA SER A 74 -11.86 -6.31 13.73
C SER A 74 -11.21 -7.65 14.12
N ILE A 75 -11.07 -8.57 13.15
CA ILE A 75 -10.40 -9.85 13.35
C ILE A 75 -8.92 -9.65 13.68
N LEU A 76 -8.24 -8.80 12.90
CA LEU A 76 -6.82 -8.47 13.12
C LEU A 76 -6.59 -7.84 14.48
N LYS A 77 -7.48 -6.94 14.93
CA LYS A 77 -7.39 -6.32 16.27
C LYS A 77 -7.41 -7.37 17.38
N ILE A 78 -8.24 -8.41 17.26
CA ILE A 78 -8.32 -9.52 18.23
C ILE A 78 -7.02 -10.33 18.20
N VAL A 79 -6.54 -10.71 17.02
CA VAL A 79 -5.29 -11.48 16.85
C VAL A 79 -4.09 -10.70 17.38
N PHE A 80 -4.00 -9.40 17.08
CA PHE A 80 -2.89 -8.56 17.51
C PHE A 80 -2.95 -8.16 18.98
N PHE A 81 -4.13 -8.09 19.59
CA PHE A 81 -4.25 -7.94 21.03
C PHE A 81 -3.63 -9.15 21.75
N SER A 82 -3.88 -10.35 21.23
CA SER A 82 -3.27 -11.59 21.74
C SER A 82 -1.75 -11.60 21.54
N ALA A 83 -1.26 -11.18 20.36
CA ALA A 83 0.17 -11.10 20.05
C ALA A 83 0.91 -10.04 20.90
N LYS A 84 0.25 -8.94 21.27
CA LYS A 84 0.81 -7.89 22.14
C LYS A 84 1.08 -8.39 23.56
N VAL A 85 0.34 -9.40 24.01
CA VAL A 85 0.57 -10.07 25.30
C VAL A 85 1.84 -10.93 25.24
N ILE A 86 2.12 -11.55 24.07
CA ILE A 86 3.29 -12.41 23.85
C ILE A 86 4.56 -11.58 23.62
N SER A 87 4.45 -10.37 23.04
CA SER A 87 5.60 -9.51 22.68
C SER A 87 6.25 -8.77 23.86
N LYS A 88 5.93 -9.09 25.10
CA LYS A 88 6.62 -8.56 26.29
C LYS A 88 8.03 -9.16 26.53
N LEU A 89 8.47 -10.05 25.64
CA LEU A 89 9.81 -10.62 25.70
C LEU A 89 10.81 -9.70 24.99
N PRO A 90 11.78 -9.12 25.72
CA PRO A 90 12.70 -8.11 25.16
C PRO A 90 13.92 -8.78 24.52
N VAL A 91 13.75 -9.69 23.58
CA VAL A 91 14.88 -10.24 22.83
C VAL A 91 14.75 -9.89 21.37
N VAL A 92 15.24 -8.69 21.01
CA VAL A 92 15.42 -8.33 19.60
C VAL A 92 16.65 -9.08 19.10
N SER A 93 16.45 -10.25 18.54
CA SER A 93 17.52 -11.04 17.91
C SER A 93 17.98 -10.37 16.61
N SER A 94 19.18 -10.73 16.13
CA SER A 94 19.68 -10.23 14.84
C SER A 94 18.74 -10.63 13.70
N ALA A 95 18.07 -11.78 13.81
CA ALA A 95 17.06 -12.24 12.87
C ALA A 95 15.84 -11.28 12.83
N ASP A 96 15.41 -10.76 13.98
CA ASP A 96 14.30 -9.80 14.05
C ASP A 96 14.59 -8.50 13.30
N LYS A 97 15.86 -8.03 13.37
CA LYS A 97 16.30 -6.83 12.64
C LYS A 97 16.28 -7.04 11.13
N LEU A 98 16.76 -8.20 10.65
CA LEU A 98 16.76 -8.54 9.24
C LEU A 98 15.33 -8.67 8.68
N LEU A 99 14.46 -9.36 9.41
CA LEU A 99 13.05 -9.48 9.02
C LEU A 99 12.34 -8.12 9.03
N GLY A 100 12.61 -7.26 10.02
CA GLY A 100 12.09 -5.89 10.06
C GLY A 100 12.56 -5.05 8.87
N LEU A 101 13.80 -5.23 8.41
CA LEU A 101 14.32 -4.60 7.19
C LEU A 101 13.53 -5.05 5.96
N VAL A 102 13.35 -6.36 5.78
CA VAL A 102 12.61 -6.93 4.63
C VAL A 102 11.17 -6.40 4.59
N ILE A 103 10.50 -6.37 5.74
CA ILE A 103 9.15 -5.83 5.84
C ILE A 103 9.12 -4.34 5.51
N GLY A 104 10.09 -3.55 5.99
CA GLY A 104 10.19 -2.12 5.68
C GLY A 104 10.38 -1.83 4.18
N VAL A 105 11.13 -2.69 3.46
CA VAL A 105 11.24 -2.63 1.99
C VAL A 105 9.89 -2.92 1.34
N ALA A 106 9.21 -3.99 1.76
CA ALA A 106 7.90 -4.35 1.23
C ALA A 106 6.84 -3.26 1.46
N GLU A 107 6.85 -2.62 2.64
CA GLU A 107 5.97 -1.48 2.95
C GLU A 107 6.21 -0.29 2.03
N THR A 108 7.46 0.01 1.72
CA THR A 108 7.82 1.09 0.78
C THR A 108 7.30 0.80 -0.63
N LEU A 109 7.37 -0.45 -1.08
CA LEU A 109 6.80 -0.87 -2.37
C LEU A 109 5.28 -0.69 -2.40
N ILE A 110 4.59 -1.08 -1.34
CA ILE A 110 3.14 -0.92 -1.25
C ILE A 110 2.75 0.57 -1.28
N ILE A 111 3.45 1.43 -0.54
CA ILE A 111 3.22 2.88 -0.56
C ILE A 111 3.38 3.43 -1.99
N TYR A 112 4.43 3.02 -2.70
CA TYR A 112 4.66 3.40 -4.08
C TYR A 112 3.53 2.92 -5.01
N TRP A 113 3.08 1.68 -4.88
CA TRP A 113 2.00 1.11 -5.68
C TRP A 113 0.65 1.80 -5.43
N VAL A 114 0.33 2.14 -4.17
CA VAL A 114 -0.87 2.92 -3.83
C VAL A 114 -0.83 4.28 -4.50
N MET A 115 0.31 4.96 -4.43
CA MET A 115 0.50 6.24 -5.09
C MET A 115 0.27 6.12 -6.60
N CYS A 116 0.85 5.11 -7.25
CA CYS A 116 0.63 4.87 -8.68
C CYS A 116 -0.85 4.58 -9.00
N CYS A 117 -1.55 3.79 -8.17
CA CYS A 117 -2.97 3.51 -8.38
C CYS A 117 -3.83 4.78 -8.25
N ILE A 118 -3.53 5.66 -7.29
CA ILE A 118 -4.24 6.94 -7.16
C ILE A 118 -4.07 7.74 -8.46
N PHE A 119 -2.86 7.84 -9.00
CA PHE A 119 -2.60 8.56 -10.26
C PHE A 119 -3.22 7.91 -11.50
N MET A 120 -3.43 6.59 -11.49
CA MET A 120 -4.09 5.88 -12.60
C MET A 120 -5.61 6.09 -12.64
N TYR A 121 -6.24 6.28 -11.49
CA TYR A 121 -7.70 6.29 -11.39
C TYR A 121 -8.29 7.64 -11.01
N VAL A 122 -7.51 8.55 -10.46
CA VAL A 122 -7.94 9.91 -10.09
C VAL A 122 -7.29 10.91 -11.02
N ASP A 123 -8.11 11.64 -11.77
CA ASP A 123 -7.63 12.71 -12.64
C ASP A 123 -7.10 13.88 -11.77
N LEU A 124 -5.79 14.00 -11.70
CA LEU A 124 -5.08 15.05 -10.97
C LEU A 124 -4.51 16.13 -11.92
N GLY A 125 -4.89 16.08 -13.19
CA GLY A 125 -4.48 17.05 -14.20
C GLY A 125 -2.96 17.11 -14.36
N VAL A 126 -2.39 18.33 -14.30
CA VAL A 126 -0.96 18.58 -14.51
C VAL A 126 -0.05 17.79 -13.56
N LEU A 127 -0.52 17.50 -12.33
CA LEU A 127 0.28 16.72 -11.36
C LEU A 127 0.46 15.27 -11.81
N GLU A 128 -0.57 14.67 -12.38
CA GLU A 128 -0.50 13.30 -12.91
C GLU A 128 0.54 13.23 -14.04
N GLU A 129 0.47 14.13 -15.01
CA GLU A 129 1.42 14.16 -16.13
C GLU A 129 2.86 14.29 -15.67
N GLN A 130 3.15 15.22 -14.74
CA GLN A 130 4.48 15.42 -14.20
C GLN A 130 5.01 14.19 -13.47
N LEU A 131 4.18 13.54 -12.65
CA LEU A 131 4.58 12.35 -11.90
C LEU A 131 4.80 11.16 -12.83
N MET A 132 3.95 10.98 -13.84
CA MET A 132 4.14 9.92 -14.85
C MET A 132 5.40 10.15 -15.69
N LEU A 133 5.74 11.39 -16.01
CA LEU A 133 7.03 11.71 -16.65
C LEU A 133 8.21 11.31 -15.75
N MET A 134 8.18 11.67 -14.46
CA MET A 134 9.22 11.28 -13.49
C MET A 134 9.37 9.75 -13.37
N ILE A 135 8.27 8.99 -13.44
CA ILE A 135 8.29 7.53 -13.43
C ILE A 135 8.96 7.01 -14.71
N ARG A 136 8.56 7.52 -15.89
CA ARG A 136 9.08 7.06 -17.18
C ARG A 136 10.56 7.39 -17.40
N GLU A 137 11.02 8.51 -16.90
CA GLU A 137 12.43 8.93 -17.00
C GLU A 137 13.38 8.09 -16.16
N ASN A 138 12.88 7.36 -15.17
CA ASN A 138 13.71 6.58 -14.26
C ASN A 138 13.45 5.08 -14.41
N PRO A 139 14.47 4.27 -14.79
CA PRO A 139 14.30 2.84 -15.02
C PRO A 139 13.90 2.06 -13.75
N ILE A 140 14.31 2.52 -12.57
CA ILE A 140 13.94 1.89 -11.29
C ILE A 140 12.44 2.11 -11.04
N LEU A 141 11.96 3.35 -11.13
CA LEU A 141 10.55 3.69 -10.94
C LEU A 141 9.66 3.01 -11.98
N THR A 142 10.09 2.97 -13.25
CA THR A 142 9.38 2.25 -14.32
C THR A 142 9.33 0.75 -14.03
N GLY A 143 10.41 0.16 -13.55
CA GLY A 143 10.44 -1.26 -13.16
C GLY A 143 9.45 -1.55 -12.04
N LEU A 144 9.46 -0.76 -10.97
CA LEU A 144 8.53 -0.90 -9.85
C LEU A 144 7.07 -0.68 -10.26
N TYR A 145 6.82 0.24 -11.19
CA TYR A 145 5.49 0.50 -11.75
C TYR A 145 4.95 -0.70 -12.54
N LYS A 146 5.79 -1.34 -13.36
CA LYS A 146 5.43 -2.56 -14.12
C LYS A 146 5.00 -3.72 -13.23
N TYR A 147 5.61 -3.86 -12.06
CA TYR A 147 5.29 -4.91 -11.08
C TYR A 147 4.24 -4.48 -10.05
N ASN A 148 3.43 -3.47 -10.35
CA ASN A 148 2.37 -3.00 -9.47
C ASN A 148 1.26 -4.05 -9.31
N LEU A 149 1.42 -4.92 -8.30
CA LEU A 149 0.45 -5.98 -8.00
C LEU A 149 -0.91 -5.43 -7.61
N LEU A 150 -0.96 -4.26 -6.95
CA LEU A 150 -2.22 -3.62 -6.58
C LEU A 150 -2.98 -3.14 -7.84
N GLY A 151 -2.28 -2.53 -8.81
CA GLY A 151 -2.86 -2.15 -10.09
C GLY A 151 -3.42 -3.35 -10.86
N VAL A 152 -2.64 -4.43 -10.96
CA VAL A 152 -3.08 -5.67 -11.61
C VAL A 152 -4.33 -6.25 -10.95
N LEU A 153 -4.41 -6.23 -9.61
CA LEU A 153 -5.58 -6.69 -8.88
C LEU A 153 -6.81 -5.83 -9.18
N LEU A 154 -6.66 -4.52 -9.18
CA LEU A 154 -7.75 -3.58 -9.46
C LEU A 154 -8.25 -3.69 -10.91
N ASP A 155 -7.35 -3.84 -11.88
CA ASP A 155 -7.70 -4.06 -13.29
C ASP A 155 -8.45 -5.39 -13.49
N ALA A 156 -8.02 -6.45 -12.81
CA ALA A 156 -8.71 -7.73 -12.84
C ALA A 156 -10.12 -7.66 -12.23
N LEU A 157 -10.31 -6.88 -11.17
CA LEU A 157 -11.62 -6.61 -10.60
C LEU A 157 -12.50 -5.79 -11.57
N LYS A 158 -11.95 -4.75 -12.18
CA LYS A 158 -12.64 -3.93 -13.17
C LYS A 158 -13.12 -4.77 -14.36
N ALA A 159 -12.28 -5.68 -14.88
CA ALA A 159 -12.62 -6.55 -16.00
C ALA A 159 -13.75 -7.55 -15.70
N LYS A 160 -13.99 -7.91 -14.43
CA LYS A 160 -15.10 -8.79 -14.02
C LYS A 160 -16.43 -8.05 -13.83
N LEU A 161 -16.40 -6.74 -13.79
CA LEU A 161 -17.55 -5.88 -13.53
C LEU A 161 -18.18 -5.28 -14.78
N HIS A 162 -17.50 -5.42 -15.92
CA HIS A 162 -17.97 -5.15 -17.26
C HIS A 162 -18.35 -6.46 -17.96
#